data_5c0bb42c9fb525efb4cb2b739eaeaf91
#
_entry.id   5c0bb42c9fb525efb4cb2b739eaeaf91
#
_cell.length_a   1.000
_cell.length_b   1.000
_cell.length_c   1.000
_cell.angle_alpha   90.00
_cell.angle_beta   90.00
_cell.angle_gamma   90.00
#
_symmetry.space_group_name_H-M   'P 1'
#
loop_
_entity.id
_entity.type
_entity.pdbx_description
1 polymer ?
#
loop_
_entity_poly.entity_id
_entity_poly.type
_entity_poly.pdbx_seq_one_letter_code
_entity_poly.pdbx_strand_id
1 'polypeptide(L)' 'MNALVTGGTGFVGSHLIEHLRAAGDNVRAIVRPGSNRAFVASLGAEAVDGDLDNQTSLETACKGIDVVFHSAARVEIV' A
#
# COMPACT_ATOMS: atom_id res chain seq x y z
N MET A 1 -0.56 1.67 14.12
CA MET A 1 -1.79 1.35 13.39
C MET A 1 -1.46 0.59 12.12
N ASN A 2 -2.44 -0.03 11.52
CA ASN A 2 -2.25 -0.78 10.30
C ASN A 2 -2.73 0.05 9.11
N ALA A 3 -1.82 0.35 8.19
CA ALA A 3 -2.10 1.20 7.03
C ALA A 3 -2.01 0.39 5.74
N LEU A 4 -2.91 0.66 4.81
CA LEU A 4 -2.87 0.13 3.46
C LEU A 4 -2.50 1.26 2.51
N VAL A 5 -1.50 1.02 1.66
CA VAL A 5 -1.06 2.00 0.66
C VAL A 5 -1.31 1.43 -0.72
N THR A 6 -1.95 2.20 -1.58
CA THR A 6 -2.07 1.86 -2.99
C THR A 6 -1.03 2.66 -3.77
N GLY A 7 -0.47 2.06 -4.82
CA GLY A 7 0.58 2.71 -5.59
C GLY A 7 1.94 2.73 -4.89
N GLY A 8 2.24 1.72 -4.06
CA GLY A 8 3.46 1.69 -3.25
C GLY A 8 4.76 1.62 -4.04
N THR A 9 4.71 1.23 -5.31
CA THR A 9 5.90 1.21 -6.16
C THR A 9 6.20 2.56 -6.80
N GLY A 10 5.28 3.51 -6.71
CA GLY A 10 5.49 4.86 -7.24
C GLY A 10 6.27 5.74 -6.28
N PHE A 11 6.64 6.94 -6.75
CA PHE A 11 7.45 7.87 -5.96
C PHE A 11 6.74 8.28 -4.65
N VAL A 12 5.51 8.75 -4.77
CA VAL A 12 4.75 9.21 -3.59
C VAL A 12 4.45 8.05 -2.65
N GLY A 13 4.01 6.92 -3.20
CA GLY A 13 3.66 5.77 -2.39
C GLY A 13 4.85 5.19 -1.65
N SER A 14 6.02 5.13 -2.28
CA SER A 14 7.23 4.62 -1.63
C SER A 14 7.67 5.51 -0.48
N HIS A 15 7.64 6.82 -0.66
CA HIS A 15 7.97 7.76 0.42
C HIS A 15 6.97 7.68 1.57
N LEU A 16 5.71 7.49 1.25
CA LEU A 16 4.67 7.33 2.26
C LEU A 16 4.91 6.06 3.10
N ILE A 17 5.26 4.96 2.46
CA ILE A 17 5.59 3.72 3.16
C ILE A 17 6.76 3.95 4.12
N GLU A 18 7.83 4.58 3.65
CA GLU A 18 8.99 4.88 4.49
C GLU A 18 8.59 5.71 5.71
N HIS A 19 7.80 6.73 5.49
CA HIS A 19 7.35 7.62 6.54
C HIS A 19 6.51 6.89 7.59
N LEU A 20 5.57 6.08 7.14
CA LEU A 20 4.70 5.32 8.04
C LEU A 20 5.50 4.28 8.84
N ARG A 21 6.44 3.61 8.19
CA ARG A 21 7.28 2.64 8.89
C ARG A 21 8.19 3.31 9.91
N ALA A 22 8.71 4.48 9.60
CA ALA A 22 9.52 5.24 10.56
C ALA A 22 8.70 5.67 11.78
N ALA A 23 7.41 5.88 11.61
CA ALA A 23 6.50 6.20 12.70
C ALA A 23 6.07 4.97 13.52
N GLY A 24 6.48 3.77 13.12
CA GLY A 24 6.14 2.54 13.83
C GLY A 24 4.86 1.87 13.35
N ASP A 25 4.27 2.34 12.27
CA ASP A 25 3.05 1.75 11.73
C ASP A 25 3.35 0.51 10.91
N ASN A 26 2.43 -0.45 10.94
CA ASN A 26 2.46 -1.58 10.03
C ASN A 26 1.87 -1.16 8.70
N VAL A 27 2.54 -1.51 7.61
CA VAL A 27 2.12 -1.09 6.28
C VAL A 27 1.92 -2.28 5.37
N ARG A 28 0.78 -2.31 4.70
CA ARG A 28 0.48 -3.24 3.64
C ARG A 28 0.32 -2.43 2.36
N ALA A 29 0.89 -2.93 1.26
CA ALA A 29 0.82 -2.23 -0.03
C ALA A 29 0.21 -3.17 -1.06
N ILE A 30 -0.79 -2.68 -1.80
CA ILE A 30 -1.34 -3.41 -2.93
C ILE A 30 -0.41 -3.18 -4.11
N VAL A 31 0.04 -4.27 -4.72
CA VAL A 31 0.86 -4.22 -5.93
C VAL A 31 0.17 -4.99 -7.03
N ARG A 32 0.31 -4.50 -8.26
CA ARG A 32 -0.21 -5.21 -9.43
C ARG A 32 0.70 -6.37 -9.79
N PRO A 33 0.15 -7.44 -10.38
CA PRO A 33 0.99 -8.50 -10.94
C PRO A 33 2.04 -7.90 -11.88
N GLY A 34 3.29 -8.33 -11.73
CA GLY A 34 4.39 -7.79 -12.52
C GLY A 34 5.05 -6.55 -11.95
N SER A 35 4.50 -5.95 -10.91
CA SER A 35 5.14 -4.83 -10.22
C SER A 35 6.28 -5.32 -9.32
N ASN A 36 7.15 -4.39 -8.92
CA ASN A 36 8.32 -4.73 -8.13
C ASN A 36 7.98 -4.93 -6.65
N ARG A 37 7.57 -6.16 -6.33
CA ARG A 37 7.24 -6.53 -4.94
C ARG A 37 8.45 -6.44 -4.02
N ALA A 38 9.63 -6.78 -4.53
CA ALA A 38 10.84 -6.77 -3.74
C ALA A 38 11.18 -5.35 -3.26
N PHE A 39 10.93 -4.36 -4.09
CA PHE A 39 11.13 -2.97 -3.71
C PHE A 39 10.23 -2.57 -2.56
N VAL A 40 8.94 -2.90 -2.65
CA VAL A 40 7.97 -2.61 -1.59
C VAL A 40 8.36 -3.33 -0.29
N ALA A 41 8.73 -4.58 -0.39
CA ALA A 41 9.17 -5.36 0.76
C ALA A 41 10.43 -4.77 1.40
N SER A 42 11.34 -4.23 0.59
CA SER A 42 12.57 -3.61 1.08
C SER A 42 12.30 -2.35 1.91
N LEU A 43 11.15 -1.73 1.70
CA LEU A 43 10.73 -0.56 2.49
C LEU A 43 10.07 -0.97 3.82
N GLY A 44 9.89 -2.25 4.05
CA GLY A 44 9.29 -2.76 5.27
C GLY A 44 7.78 -2.96 5.20
N ALA A 45 7.19 -2.92 4.01
CA ALA A 45 5.76 -3.15 3.81
C ALA A 45 5.47 -4.58 3.38
N GLU A 46 4.30 -5.08 3.75
CA GLU A 46 3.78 -6.33 3.24
C GLU A 46 3.21 -6.10 1.85
N ALA A 47 3.78 -6.71 0.83
CA ALA A 47 3.27 -6.60 -0.53
C ALA A 47 2.18 -7.64 -0.76
N VAL A 48 1.00 -7.20 -1.14
CA VAL A 48 -0.11 -8.09 -1.48
C VAL A 48 -0.54 -7.84 -2.91
N ASP A 49 -0.83 -8.90 -3.64
CA ASP A 49 -1.37 -8.78 -4.99
C ASP A 49 -2.78 -8.26 -4.91
N GLY A 50 -3.12 -7.35 -5.79
CA GLY A 50 -4.47 -6.84 -5.83
C GLY A 50 -4.70 -5.97 -7.05
N ASP A 51 -5.97 -5.82 -7.36
CA ASP A 51 -6.45 -4.98 -8.44
C ASP A 51 -7.51 -4.06 -7.86
N LEU A 52 -7.32 -2.75 -8.00
CA LEU A 52 -8.26 -1.77 -7.48
C LEU A 52 -9.62 -1.86 -8.17
N ASP A 53 -9.67 -2.45 -9.37
CA ASP A 53 -10.91 -2.67 -10.09
C ASP A 53 -11.63 -3.93 -9.63
N ASN A 54 -11.02 -4.74 -8.78
CA ASN A 54 -11.59 -5.97 -8.26
C ASN A 54 -11.98 -5.77 -6.80
N GLN A 55 -13.27 -5.71 -6.55
CA GLN A 55 -13.78 -5.44 -5.21
C GLN A 55 -13.35 -6.51 -4.19
N THR A 56 -13.36 -7.78 -4.59
CA THR A 56 -12.95 -8.87 -3.70
C THR A 56 -11.48 -8.75 -3.29
N SER A 57 -10.60 -8.44 -4.24
CA SER A 57 -9.20 -8.18 -3.95
C SER A 57 -9.04 -7.03 -2.96
N LEU A 58 -9.78 -5.97 -3.18
CA LEU A 58 -9.70 -4.78 -2.34
C LEU A 58 -10.20 -5.06 -0.94
N GLU A 59 -11.31 -5.76 -0.81
CA GLU A 59 -11.85 -6.15 0.50
C GLU A 59 -10.88 -7.03 1.27
N THR A 60 -10.26 -7.99 0.59
CA THR A 60 -9.27 -8.87 1.19
C THR A 60 -8.06 -8.08 1.68
N ALA A 61 -7.58 -7.14 0.88
CA ALA A 61 -6.44 -6.31 1.23
C ALA A 61 -6.73 -5.38 2.40
N CYS A 62 -7.99 -5.02 2.60
CA CYS A 62 -8.39 -4.11 3.69
C CYS A 62 -8.62 -4.82 5.02
N LYS A 63 -8.54 -6.12 5.09
CA LYS A 63 -8.76 -6.83 6.35
C LYS A 63 -7.73 -6.44 7.39
N GLY A 64 -8.20 -5.99 8.54
CA GLY A 64 -7.33 -5.57 9.64
C GLY A 64 -6.67 -4.21 9.44
N ILE A 65 -7.07 -3.46 8.43
CA ILE A 65 -6.51 -2.16 8.10
C ILE A 65 -7.32 -1.06 8.80
N ASP A 66 -6.60 -0.12 9.39
CA ASP A 66 -7.21 1.03 10.09
C ASP A 66 -7.38 2.23 9.16
N VAL A 67 -6.47 2.41 8.19
CA VAL A 67 -6.50 3.57 7.31
C VAL A 67 -5.96 3.18 5.93
N VAL A 68 -6.56 3.76 4.89
CA VAL A 68 -6.14 3.54 3.50
C VAL A 68 -5.59 4.84 2.93
N PHE A 69 -4.39 4.78 2.38
CA PHE A 69 -3.76 5.90 1.67
C PHE A 69 -3.75 5.60 0.17
N HIS A 70 -4.38 6.46 -0.59
CA HIS A 70 -4.46 6.35 -2.04
C HIS A 70 -3.40 7.26 -2.66
N SER A 71 -2.36 6.67 -3.22
CA SER A 71 -1.25 7.43 -3.78
C SER A 71 -1.03 7.14 -5.27
N ALA A 72 -2.09 6.76 -5.97
CA ALA A 72 -1.96 6.38 -7.38
C ALA A 72 -1.65 7.60 -8.26
N ALA A 73 -2.67 8.21 -8.85
CA ALA A 73 -2.44 9.34 -9.76
C ALA A 73 -2.54 10.69 -9.07
N ARG A 74 -3.22 10.73 -7.95
CA ARG A 74 -3.37 11.94 -7.14
C ARG A 74 -3.65 11.54 -5.71
N VAL A 75 -3.36 12.44 -4.81
CA VAL A 75 -3.67 12.24 -3.42
C VAL A 75 -5.11 12.64 -3.17
N GLU A 76 -5.91 11.69 -2.75
CA GLU A 76 -7.24 11.96 -2.25
C GLU A 76 -7.27 11.56 -0.81
N ILE A 77 -7.72 12.48 0.02
CA ILE A 77 -7.87 12.21 1.43
C ILE A 77 -9.30 11.72 1.62
N VAL A 78 -9.41 10.49 2.04
CA VAL A 78 -10.70 9.87 2.23
C VAL A 78 -10.96 9.77 3.72
#